data_10822ad177537254af7e0e9509e46802
#
_entry.id   10822ad177537254af7e0e9509e46802
#
_cell.length_a   1.000
_cell.length_b   1.000
_cell.length_c   1.000
_cell.angle_alpha   90.00
_cell.angle_beta   90.00
_cell.angle_gamma   90.00
#
_symmetry.space_group_name_H-M   'P 1'
#
loop_
_entity.id
_entity.type
_entity.pdbx_description
1 polymer ?
#
loop_
_entity_poly.entity_id
_entity_poly.type
_entity_poly.pdbx_seq_one_letter_code
_entity_poly.pdbx_strand_id
1 'polypeptide(L)'
;MNCKDMMQIPELTEVLKLKAGKNGLEQSVRWIYFADCLQCVKSEYKIENYIHGDEFVVLTNPSVTDDSRKLMEMIRQMYGHGITALGINEGQISEELMQYCEEKALPLFELPEKYPLIDLSQIICRRLVLEENDRNAAEQLFSSILDAEHLSRERVMAQARYLNIDLEGSFFVAEFAFASGNIESGWENEDSLTTGRNVKRMICTEFSSYIKQDILILPQAGSILALLPDREAEDSNIKEIFARIVDRTQREYGIELRIG
;
A
#
# COMPACT_ATOMS: atom_id res chain seq x y z
N MET A 1 5.29 1.36 -2.34
CA MET A 1 6.13 2.38 -1.62
C MET A 1 5.31 2.93 -0.48
N ASN A 2 5.90 3.12 0.71
CA ASN A 2 5.20 3.84 1.77
C ASN A 2 5.59 5.33 1.80
N CYS A 3 4.89 6.14 2.61
CA CYS A 3 5.16 7.58 2.70
C CYS A 3 6.57 7.89 3.22
N LYS A 4 7.13 7.03 4.08
CA LYS A 4 8.48 7.19 4.61
C LYS A 4 9.54 6.96 3.52
N ASP A 5 9.36 5.92 2.68
CA ASP A 5 10.24 5.67 1.54
C ASP A 5 10.18 6.81 0.54
N MET A 6 8.98 7.36 0.29
CA MET A 6 8.78 8.51 -0.59
C MET A 6 9.59 9.73 -0.13
N MET A 7 9.65 10.01 1.17
CA MET A 7 10.48 11.08 1.74
C MET A 7 11.98 10.84 1.58
N GLN A 8 12.41 9.59 1.43
CA GLN A 8 13.83 9.21 1.29
C GLN A 8 14.31 9.24 -0.16
N ILE A 9 13.42 9.48 -1.13
CA ILE A 9 13.82 9.69 -2.52
C ILE A 9 14.68 10.96 -2.59
N PRO A 10 15.94 10.88 -3.06
CA PRO A 10 16.88 12.00 -3.00
C PRO A 10 16.33 13.30 -3.61
N GLU A 11 15.61 13.19 -4.73
CA GLU A 11 15.01 14.31 -5.46
C GLU A 11 13.82 14.94 -4.71
N LEU A 12 13.23 14.23 -3.74
CA LEU A 12 12.04 14.66 -2.99
C LEU A 12 12.34 15.06 -1.54
N THR A 13 13.54 14.79 -1.03
CA THR A 13 13.91 15.06 0.37
C THR A 13 13.73 16.52 0.78
N GLU A 14 14.05 17.46 -0.13
CA GLU A 14 13.88 18.90 0.11
C GLU A 14 12.50 19.42 -0.33
N VAL A 15 11.71 18.59 -1.04
CA VAL A 15 10.41 18.95 -1.61
C VAL A 15 9.28 18.56 -0.66
N LEU A 16 9.34 17.36 -0.09
CA LEU A 16 8.29 16.83 0.79
C LEU A 16 8.62 17.15 2.25
N LYS A 17 8.05 18.23 2.76
CA LYS A 17 8.22 18.61 4.17
C LYS A 17 7.04 18.13 5.00
N LEU A 18 7.25 17.12 5.83
CA LEU A 18 6.20 16.59 6.71
C LEU A 18 5.77 17.64 7.75
N LYS A 19 4.48 17.94 7.82
CA LYS A 19 3.88 18.90 8.76
C LYS A 19 3.03 18.22 9.85
N ALA A 20 2.38 17.11 9.53
CA ALA A 20 1.52 16.37 10.47
C ALA A 20 1.38 14.90 10.03
N GLY A 21 0.76 14.08 10.87
CA GLY A 21 0.42 12.69 10.55
C GLY A 21 1.61 11.74 10.56
N LYS A 22 2.63 12.00 11.37
CA LYS A 22 3.85 11.17 11.44
C LYS A 22 3.57 9.68 11.68
N ASN A 23 2.53 9.36 12.42
CA ASN A 23 2.16 7.98 12.74
C ASN A 23 1.61 7.21 11.52
N GLY A 24 1.28 7.89 10.42
CA GLY A 24 0.81 7.29 9.17
C GLY A 24 1.91 7.05 8.13
N LEU A 25 3.17 7.33 8.42
CA LEU A 25 4.26 7.25 7.43
C LEU A 25 4.50 5.85 6.86
N GLU A 26 4.10 4.80 7.56
CA GLU A 26 4.20 3.42 7.06
C GLU A 26 3.03 3.04 6.14
N GLN A 27 2.05 3.93 5.92
CA GLN A 27 0.95 3.68 4.98
C GLN A 27 1.48 3.64 3.54
N SER A 28 0.91 2.72 2.77
CA SER A 28 1.32 2.47 1.38
C SER A 28 0.75 3.51 0.44
N VAL A 29 1.58 4.06 -0.43
CA VAL A 29 1.18 4.90 -1.56
C VAL A 29 1.26 4.06 -2.83
N ARG A 30 0.17 4.03 -3.60
CA ARG A 30 0.08 3.31 -4.88
C ARG A 30 -0.08 4.23 -6.07
N TRP A 31 -0.69 5.39 -5.85
CA TRP A 31 -0.97 6.37 -6.90
C TRP A 31 -0.70 7.78 -6.38
N ILE A 32 -0.40 8.67 -7.30
CA ILE A 32 -0.46 10.11 -7.05
C ILE A 32 -1.67 10.68 -7.78
N TYR A 33 -2.45 11.49 -7.09
CA TYR A 33 -3.62 12.15 -7.65
C TYR A 33 -3.55 13.66 -7.44
N PHE A 34 -3.63 14.42 -8.53
CA PHE A 34 -3.67 15.89 -8.49
C PHE A 34 -5.12 16.35 -8.51
N ALA A 35 -5.63 16.76 -7.34
CA ALA A 35 -7.02 17.17 -7.17
C ALA A 35 -7.26 18.66 -7.49
N ASP A 36 -6.50 19.21 -8.42
CA ASP A 36 -6.51 20.64 -8.79
C ASP A 36 -7.45 20.96 -9.96
N CYS A 37 -8.23 20.00 -10.42
CA CYS A 37 -9.10 20.21 -11.57
C CYS A 37 -10.32 21.06 -11.21
N LEU A 38 -10.83 21.82 -12.19
CA LEU A 38 -12.05 22.64 -12.03
C LEU A 38 -13.28 21.85 -11.57
N GLN A 39 -13.30 20.54 -11.79
CA GLN A 39 -14.37 19.66 -11.33
C GLN A 39 -14.38 19.51 -9.81
N CYS A 40 -13.22 19.55 -9.15
CA CYS A 40 -13.13 19.53 -7.68
C CYS A 40 -13.77 20.77 -7.03
N VAL A 41 -13.93 21.87 -7.78
CA VAL A 41 -14.52 23.13 -7.30
C VAL A 41 -16.03 23.15 -7.52
N LYS A 42 -16.58 22.27 -8.37
CA LYS A 42 -18.01 22.22 -8.71
C LYS A 42 -18.76 21.29 -7.75
N SER A 43 -20.01 21.63 -7.46
CA SER A 43 -20.91 20.88 -6.59
C SER A 43 -21.27 19.46 -7.10
N GLU A 44 -20.85 19.09 -8.30
CA GLU A 44 -21.10 17.78 -8.94
C GLU A 44 -19.91 16.83 -8.83
N TYR A 45 -18.85 17.22 -8.12
CA TYR A 45 -17.68 16.37 -7.93
C TYR A 45 -18.01 15.17 -7.05
N LYS A 46 -17.99 13.99 -7.66
CA LYS A 46 -18.16 12.72 -6.95
C LYS A 46 -16.80 12.10 -6.70
N ILE A 47 -16.35 12.17 -5.47
CA ILE A 47 -15.01 11.71 -5.04
C ILE A 47 -14.79 10.25 -5.38
N GLU A 48 -15.80 9.40 -5.22
CA GLU A 48 -15.76 7.97 -5.52
C GLU A 48 -15.33 7.64 -6.96
N ASN A 49 -15.46 8.58 -7.89
CA ASN A 49 -15.01 8.37 -9.27
C ASN A 49 -13.50 8.59 -9.47
N TYR A 50 -12.81 9.15 -8.47
CA TYR A 50 -11.43 9.61 -8.61
C TYR A 50 -10.49 9.08 -7.52
N ILE A 51 -11.04 8.66 -6.38
CA ILE A 51 -10.29 8.11 -5.25
C ILE A 51 -10.66 6.64 -5.11
N HIS A 52 -9.65 5.78 -5.18
CA HIS A 52 -9.80 4.32 -5.13
C HIS A 52 -9.09 3.69 -3.94
N GLY A 53 -8.46 4.53 -3.10
CA GLY A 53 -7.65 4.15 -1.95
C GLY A 53 -6.15 4.08 -2.25
N ASP A 54 -5.37 4.36 -1.23
CA ASP A 54 -3.90 4.36 -1.27
C ASP A 54 -3.28 5.49 -2.14
N GLU A 55 -4.03 6.61 -2.39
CA GLU A 55 -3.49 7.75 -3.12
C GLU A 55 -2.69 8.70 -2.22
N PHE A 56 -1.60 9.23 -2.78
CA PHE A 56 -1.03 10.50 -2.38
C PHE A 56 -1.75 11.62 -3.14
N VAL A 57 -2.63 12.34 -2.46
CA VAL A 57 -3.42 13.42 -3.05
C VAL A 57 -2.66 14.74 -2.95
N VAL A 58 -2.54 15.45 -4.06
CA VAL A 58 -1.87 16.74 -4.15
C VAL A 58 -2.89 17.83 -4.52
N LEU A 59 -2.93 18.89 -3.72
CA LEU A 59 -3.84 20.03 -3.83
C LEU A 59 -3.01 21.30 -3.81
N THR A 60 -2.85 21.95 -4.96
CA THR A 60 -2.01 23.15 -5.09
C THR A 60 -2.76 24.36 -5.66
N ASN A 61 -3.99 24.16 -6.16
CA ASN A 61 -4.78 25.22 -6.74
C ASN A 61 -5.39 26.12 -5.64
N PRO A 62 -5.04 27.43 -5.57
CA PRO A 62 -5.60 28.36 -4.59
C PRO A 62 -7.14 28.40 -4.59
N SER A 63 -7.79 28.21 -5.75
CA SER A 63 -9.25 28.13 -5.83
C SER A 63 -9.87 26.97 -5.02
N VAL A 64 -9.05 25.96 -4.66
CA VAL A 64 -9.44 24.86 -3.81
C VAL A 64 -8.97 25.06 -2.38
N THR A 65 -7.75 25.57 -2.20
CA THR A 65 -7.06 25.61 -0.92
C THR A 65 -7.32 26.89 -0.10
N ASP A 66 -7.74 28.01 -0.74
CA ASP A 66 -8.02 29.28 -0.05
C ASP A 66 -9.30 29.24 0.81
N ASP A 67 -10.27 28.38 0.47
CA ASP A 67 -11.47 28.15 1.29
C ASP A 67 -11.23 26.99 2.25
N SER A 68 -10.72 27.29 3.44
CA SER A 68 -10.40 26.27 4.46
C SER A 68 -11.57 25.35 4.78
N ARG A 69 -12.83 25.83 4.75
CA ARG A 69 -14.00 25.01 5.07
C ARG A 69 -14.27 23.98 3.97
N LYS A 70 -14.25 24.40 2.72
CA LYS A 70 -14.42 23.49 1.58
C LYS A 70 -13.28 22.50 1.49
N LEU A 71 -12.04 22.96 1.70
CA LEU A 71 -10.86 22.10 1.73
C LEU A 71 -11.02 20.99 2.78
N MET A 72 -11.41 21.35 4.02
CA MET A 72 -11.61 20.38 5.10
C MET A 72 -12.71 19.37 4.80
N GLU A 73 -13.83 19.84 4.21
CA GLU A 73 -14.92 18.95 3.82
C GLU A 73 -14.47 17.95 2.75
N MET A 74 -13.76 18.41 1.73
CA MET A 74 -13.21 17.58 0.66
C MET A 74 -12.20 16.57 1.19
N ILE A 75 -11.28 17.00 2.08
CA ILE A 75 -10.28 16.10 2.69
C ILE A 75 -10.95 15.01 3.55
N ARG A 76 -11.98 15.35 4.33
CA ARG A 76 -12.74 14.37 5.12
C ARG A 76 -13.41 13.32 4.23
N GLN A 77 -13.98 13.73 3.11
CA GLN A 77 -14.57 12.81 2.13
C GLN A 77 -13.48 11.93 1.49
N MET A 78 -12.36 12.51 1.03
CA MET A 78 -11.25 11.76 0.45
C MET A 78 -10.65 10.77 1.46
N TYR A 79 -10.52 11.16 2.74
CA TYR A 79 -10.06 10.27 3.80
C TYR A 79 -11.02 9.09 4.00
N GLY A 80 -12.33 9.32 3.91
CA GLY A 80 -13.35 8.26 3.95
C GLY A 80 -13.22 7.25 2.80
N HIS A 81 -12.61 7.63 1.69
CA HIS A 81 -12.31 6.77 0.54
C HIS A 81 -10.88 6.19 0.57
N GLY A 82 -10.12 6.39 1.65
CA GLY A 82 -8.87 5.68 1.89
C GLY A 82 -7.61 6.32 1.30
N ILE A 83 -7.58 7.65 1.14
CA ILE A 83 -6.31 8.32 0.81
C ILE A 83 -5.27 8.08 1.90
N THR A 84 -4.00 8.00 1.51
CA THR A 84 -2.90 7.69 2.42
C THR A 84 -1.99 8.86 2.71
N ALA A 85 -2.00 9.91 1.92
CA ALA A 85 -1.20 11.10 2.16
C ALA A 85 -1.79 12.33 1.46
N LEU A 86 -1.44 13.51 1.96
CA LEU A 86 -1.78 14.81 1.40
C LEU A 86 -0.54 15.62 1.11
N GLY A 87 -0.53 16.32 -0.04
CA GLY A 87 0.44 17.35 -0.39
C GLY A 87 -0.26 18.68 -0.65
N ILE A 88 0.13 19.73 0.05
CA ILE A 88 -0.45 21.08 -0.07
C ILE A 88 0.66 22.10 -0.21
N ASN A 89 0.43 23.15 -0.99
CA ASN A 89 1.38 24.22 -1.18
C ASN A 89 1.79 24.91 0.13
N GLU A 90 3.02 25.35 0.14
CA GLU A 90 3.59 26.19 1.18
C GLU A 90 2.68 27.39 1.50
N GLY A 91 2.44 27.60 2.81
CA GLY A 91 1.62 28.70 3.31
C GLY A 91 0.09 28.47 3.23
N GLN A 92 -0.39 27.34 2.70
CA GLN A 92 -1.83 27.03 2.58
C GLN A 92 -2.33 26.00 3.61
N ILE A 93 -1.46 25.53 4.48
CA ILE A 93 -1.78 24.56 5.53
C ILE A 93 -2.29 25.30 6.77
N SER A 94 -3.57 25.08 7.13
CA SER A 94 -4.15 25.62 8.36
C SER A 94 -3.83 24.76 9.59
N GLU A 95 -3.94 25.37 10.80
CA GLU A 95 -3.80 24.63 12.05
C GLU A 95 -4.87 23.53 12.19
N GLU A 96 -6.11 23.83 11.77
CA GLU A 96 -7.21 22.83 11.79
C GLU A 96 -6.86 21.60 10.93
N LEU A 97 -6.27 21.81 9.76
CA LEU A 97 -5.84 20.72 8.88
C LEU A 97 -4.70 19.91 9.49
N MET A 98 -3.71 20.58 10.07
CA MET A 98 -2.61 19.90 10.76
C MET A 98 -3.13 19.01 11.90
N GLN A 99 -4.02 19.56 12.74
CA GLN A 99 -4.62 18.81 13.83
C GLN A 99 -5.41 17.60 13.33
N TYR A 100 -6.25 17.78 12.31
CA TYR A 100 -7.01 16.69 11.71
C TYR A 100 -6.09 15.58 11.18
N CYS A 101 -5.05 15.94 10.46
CA CYS A 101 -4.09 14.99 9.90
C CYS A 101 -3.30 14.24 11.00
N GLU A 102 -2.96 14.92 12.09
CA GLU A 102 -2.30 14.27 13.24
C GLU A 102 -3.25 13.27 13.93
N GLU A 103 -4.51 13.66 14.20
CA GLU A 103 -5.51 12.80 14.83
C GLU A 103 -5.84 11.56 13.98
N LYS A 104 -5.83 11.69 12.66
CA LYS A 104 -6.13 10.63 11.71
C LYS A 104 -4.91 9.82 11.27
N ALA A 105 -3.72 10.14 11.76
CA ALA A 105 -2.46 9.59 11.28
C ALA A 105 -2.36 9.67 9.74
N LEU A 106 -2.79 10.80 9.14
CA LEU A 106 -2.74 11.07 7.72
C LEU A 106 -1.51 11.94 7.41
N PRO A 107 -0.45 11.42 6.78
CA PRO A 107 0.73 12.21 6.44
C PRO A 107 0.39 13.44 5.61
N LEU A 108 0.73 14.62 6.12
CA LEU A 108 0.53 15.91 5.47
C LEU A 108 1.88 16.51 5.10
N PHE A 109 2.10 16.66 3.81
CA PHE A 109 3.31 17.26 3.26
C PHE A 109 3.07 18.68 2.77
N GLU A 110 3.99 19.57 3.09
CA GLU A 110 4.07 20.89 2.48
C GLU A 110 4.97 20.81 1.25
N LEU A 111 4.49 21.37 0.14
CA LEU A 111 5.18 21.43 -1.14
C LEU A 111 5.60 22.86 -1.46
N PRO A 112 6.83 23.11 -1.94
CA PRO A 112 7.22 24.45 -2.39
C PRO A 112 6.34 24.91 -3.54
N GLU A 113 5.81 26.16 -3.47
CA GLU A 113 4.87 26.71 -4.46
C GLU A 113 5.39 26.64 -5.91
N LYS A 114 6.70 26.79 -6.09
CA LYS A 114 7.32 26.82 -7.42
C LYS A 114 7.83 25.46 -7.90
N TYR A 115 7.58 24.38 -7.14
CA TYR A 115 8.05 23.07 -7.56
C TYR A 115 7.19 22.53 -8.71
N PRO A 116 7.80 22.09 -9.83
CA PRO A 116 7.02 21.58 -10.95
C PRO A 116 6.30 20.27 -10.59
N LEU A 117 4.97 20.28 -10.62
CA LEU A 117 4.16 19.09 -10.31
C LEU A 117 4.42 17.93 -11.27
N ILE A 118 4.85 18.23 -12.50
CA ILE A 118 5.24 17.21 -13.47
C ILE A 118 6.46 16.42 -12.99
N ASP A 119 7.43 17.08 -12.37
CA ASP A 119 8.62 16.41 -11.83
C ASP A 119 8.25 15.53 -10.65
N LEU A 120 7.39 16.05 -9.73
CA LEU A 120 6.85 15.27 -8.63
C LEU A 120 6.14 13.99 -9.14
N SER A 121 5.27 14.17 -10.14
CA SER A 121 4.56 13.07 -10.79
C SER A 121 5.51 12.04 -11.38
N GLN A 122 6.48 12.48 -12.17
CA GLN A 122 7.43 11.58 -12.85
C GLN A 122 8.27 10.78 -11.85
N ILE A 123 8.79 11.44 -10.80
CA ILE A 123 9.62 10.78 -9.79
C ILE A 123 8.82 9.71 -9.06
N ILE A 124 7.64 10.06 -8.55
CA ILE A 124 6.80 9.14 -7.79
C ILE A 124 6.29 8.01 -8.67
N CYS A 125 5.71 8.30 -9.85
CA CYS A 125 5.17 7.27 -10.73
C CYS A 125 6.28 6.31 -11.22
N ARG A 126 7.46 6.83 -11.55
CA ARG A 126 8.60 5.99 -11.94
C ARG A 126 8.98 5.01 -10.82
N ARG A 127 9.02 5.48 -9.58
CA ARG A 127 9.34 4.64 -8.43
C ARG A 127 8.27 3.58 -8.18
N LEU A 128 6.99 3.96 -8.25
CA LEU A 128 5.87 3.03 -8.09
C LEU A 128 5.88 1.93 -9.15
N VAL A 129 6.14 2.27 -10.42
CA VAL A 129 6.23 1.30 -11.51
C VAL A 129 7.41 0.34 -11.32
N LEU A 130 8.56 0.83 -10.87
CA LEU A 130 9.72 -0.03 -10.60
C LEU A 130 9.41 -1.03 -9.48
N GLU A 131 8.80 -0.57 -8.39
CA GLU A 131 8.41 -1.46 -7.29
C GLU A 131 7.32 -2.48 -7.67
N GLU A 132 6.40 -2.09 -8.54
CA GLU A 132 5.41 -3.03 -9.06
C GLU A 132 6.05 -4.11 -9.96
N ASN A 133 7.03 -3.72 -10.78
CA ASN A 133 7.79 -4.67 -11.59
C ASN A 133 8.60 -5.65 -10.74
N ASP A 134 9.26 -5.15 -9.69
CA ASP A 134 10.03 -6.01 -8.76
C ASP A 134 9.10 -6.98 -8.03
N ARG A 135 7.92 -6.53 -7.60
CA ARG A 135 6.91 -7.36 -6.96
C ARG A 135 6.37 -8.43 -7.90
N ASN A 136 6.06 -8.08 -9.14
CA ASN A 136 5.62 -9.04 -10.16
C ASN A 136 6.69 -10.08 -10.44
N ALA A 137 7.96 -9.68 -10.48
CA ALA A 137 9.08 -10.61 -10.65
C ALA A 137 9.24 -11.56 -9.45
N ALA A 138 9.00 -11.09 -8.22
CA ALA A 138 9.00 -11.92 -7.01
C ALA A 138 7.83 -12.93 -7.02
N GLU A 139 6.63 -12.51 -7.43
CA GLU A 139 5.48 -13.41 -7.60
C GLU A 139 5.75 -14.48 -8.68
N GLN A 140 6.35 -14.09 -9.81
CA GLN A 140 6.77 -15.02 -10.86
C GLN A 140 7.82 -16.01 -10.37
N LEU A 141 8.79 -15.55 -9.57
CA LEU A 141 9.79 -16.44 -8.95
C LEU A 141 9.08 -17.47 -8.05
N PHE A 142 8.16 -17.04 -7.19
CA PHE A 142 7.44 -17.94 -6.31
C PHE A 142 6.57 -18.93 -7.08
N SER A 143 5.81 -18.47 -8.08
CA SER A 143 5.04 -19.36 -8.95
C SER A 143 5.95 -20.39 -9.62
N SER A 144 7.11 -19.98 -10.12
CA SER A 144 8.06 -20.90 -10.76
C SER A 144 8.62 -21.94 -9.79
N ILE A 145 8.76 -21.62 -8.49
CA ILE A 145 9.18 -22.56 -7.45
C ILE A 145 8.10 -23.61 -7.20
N LEU A 146 6.82 -23.19 -7.21
CA LEU A 146 5.70 -24.10 -6.94
C LEU A 146 5.38 -25.01 -8.14
N ASP A 147 5.50 -24.49 -9.37
CA ASP A 147 5.02 -25.17 -10.58
C ASP A 147 6.07 -26.06 -11.26
N ALA A 148 7.33 -25.99 -10.82
CA ALA A 148 8.41 -26.65 -11.54
C ALA A 148 8.56 -28.12 -11.14
N GLU A 149 8.36 -29.03 -12.09
CA GLU A 149 8.72 -30.45 -11.96
C GLU A 149 10.26 -30.65 -11.79
N HIS A 150 11.08 -29.75 -12.37
CA HIS A 150 12.53 -29.76 -12.26
C HIS A 150 13.07 -28.36 -12.03
N LEU A 151 13.30 -28.01 -10.76
CA LEU A 151 13.92 -26.74 -10.36
C LEU A 151 15.44 -26.77 -10.48
N SER A 152 16.01 -25.88 -11.27
CA SER A 152 17.45 -25.56 -11.16
C SER A 152 17.65 -24.64 -9.96
N ARG A 153 18.20 -25.16 -8.88
CA ARG A 153 18.55 -24.38 -7.69
C ARG A 153 19.39 -23.14 -8.03
N GLU A 154 20.37 -23.32 -8.93
CA GLU A 154 21.26 -22.22 -9.33
C GLU A 154 20.49 -21.06 -9.98
N ARG A 155 19.51 -21.38 -10.84
CA ARG A 155 18.68 -20.37 -11.52
C ARG A 155 17.77 -19.64 -10.52
N VAL A 156 17.11 -20.37 -9.62
CA VAL A 156 16.27 -19.79 -8.59
C VAL A 156 17.08 -18.87 -7.67
N MET A 157 18.23 -19.32 -7.19
CA MET A 157 19.10 -18.53 -6.32
C MET A 157 19.68 -17.29 -7.04
N ALA A 158 19.99 -17.39 -8.34
CA ALA A 158 20.43 -16.25 -9.11
C ALA A 158 19.33 -15.20 -9.26
N GLN A 159 18.09 -15.61 -9.52
CA GLN A 159 16.94 -14.72 -9.64
C GLN A 159 16.57 -14.12 -8.28
N ALA A 160 16.59 -14.89 -7.21
CA ALA A 160 16.36 -14.40 -5.84
C ALA A 160 17.37 -13.32 -5.45
N ARG A 161 18.68 -13.53 -5.72
CA ARG A 161 19.72 -12.53 -5.47
C ARG A 161 19.51 -11.26 -6.28
N TYR A 162 19.09 -11.36 -7.54
CA TYR A 162 18.75 -10.20 -8.35
C TYR A 162 17.63 -9.37 -7.74
N LEU A 163 16.63 -10.03 -7.15
CA LEU A 163 15.50 -9.42 -6.48
C LEU A 163 15.78 -9.04 -5.00
N ASN A 164 17.01 -9.27 -4.54
CA ASN A 164 17.42 -9.07 -3.14
C ASN A 164 16.59 -9.89 -2.13
N ILE A 165 16.15 -11.08 -2.54
CA ILE A 165 15.39 -12.03 -1.73
C ILE A 165 16.34 -13.13 -1.23
N ASP A 166 16.36 -13.34 0.09
CA ASP A 166 17.13 -14.43 0.69
C ASP A 166 16.31 -15.73 0.69
N LEU A 167 16.75 -16.71 -0.11
CA LEU A 167 16.20 -18.04 -0.16
C LEU A 167 17.21 -19.11 0.33
N GLU A 168 18.13 -18.74 1.23
CA GLU A 168 19.03 -19.69 1.84
C GLU A 168 18.34 -20.39 3.03
N GLY A 169 18.36 -21.72 3.05
CA GLY A 169 17.77 -22.55 4.10
C GLY A 169 16.56 -23.37 3.66
N SER A 170 15.76 -23.74 4.63
CA SER A 170 14.49 -24.47 4.44
C SER A 170 13.32 -23.53 4.59
N PHE A 171 12.27 -23.75 3.81
CA PHE A 171 11.06 -22.95 3.79
C PHE A 171 9.83 -23.85 3.81
N PHE A 172 8.73 -23.33 4.32
CA PHE A 172 7.41 -23.92 4.17
C PHE A 172 6.45 -22.93 3.51
N VAL A 173 5.38 -23.45 2.92
CA VAL A 173 4.33 -22.64 2.32
C VAL A 173 3.15 -22.58 3.29
N ALA A 174 2.73 -21.38 3.66
CA ALA A 174 1.48 -21.15 4.35
C ALA A 174 0.42 -20.74 3.33
N GLU A 175 -0.74 -21.38 3.34
CA GLU A 175 -1.88 -21.02 2.52
C GLU A 175 -2.94 -20.32 3.35
N PHE A 176 -3.35 -19.14 2.90
CA PHE A 176 -4.45 -18.35 3.45
C PHE A 176 -5.65 -18.48 2.52
N ALA A 177 -6.46 -19.53 2.72
CA ALA A 177 -7.62 -19.83 1.90
C ALA A 177 -8.84 -19.02 2.35
N PHE A 178 -9.54 -18.41 1.40
CA PHE A 178 -10.81 -17.73 1.66
C PHE A 178 -11.92 -18.77 1.79
N ALA A 179 -12.64 -18.78 2.93
CA ALA A 179 -13.72 -19.72 3.12
C ALA A 179 -14.87 -19.47 2.13
N SER A 180 -15.35 -20.53 1.51
CA SER A 180 -16.41 -20.50 0.49
C SER A 180 -17.68 -19.87 1.04
N GLY A 181 -18.13 -18.80 0.44
CA GLY A 181 -19.37 -18.09 0.78
C GLY A 181 -19.39 -16.62 0.37
N ASN A 182 -18.23 -15.95 0.37
CA ASN A 182 -18.14 -14.53 0.02
C ASN A 182 -17.37 -14.25 -1.27
N ILE A 183 -16.71 -15.25 -1.88
CA ILE A 183 -15.94 -15.11 -3.12
C ILE A 183 -16.25 -16.32 -4.04
N GLU A 184 -17.55 -16.62 -4.25
CA GLU A 184 -17.95 -17.72 -5.17
C GLU A 184 -17.65 -17.45 -6.65
N SER A 185 -17.28 -16.25 -7.03
CA SER A 185 -17.03 -15.85 -8.43
C SER A 185 -15.56 -15.48 -8.71
N GLY A 186 -14.61 -16.03 -7.94
CA GLY A 186 -13.19 -15.72 -8.21
C GLY A 186 -12.91 -14.22 -8.15
N TRP A 187 -11.69 -13.82 -8.40
CA TRP A 187 -11.24 -12.42 -8.50
C TRP A 187 -11.83 -11.68 -9.74
N GLU A 188 -13.07 -11.96 -10.13
CA GLU A 188 -13.69 -11.47 -11.36
C GLU A 188 -14.35 -10.08 -11.20
N ASN A 189 -14.65 -9.67 -9.98
CA ASN A 189 -15.23 -8.36 -9.69
C ASN A 189 -14.19 -7.40 -9.12
N GLU A 190 -14.24 -6.11 -9.47
CA GLU A 190 -13.33 -5.07 -8.98
C GLU A 190 -13.27 -5.02 -7.44
N ASP A 191 -14.38 -5.22 -6.76
CA ASP A 191 -14.46 -5.24 -5.30
C ASP A 191 -13.69 -6.44 -4.71
N SER A 192 -13.79 -7.61 -5.33
CA SER A 192 -13.06 -8.82 -4.92
C SER A 192 -11.56 -8.67 -5.12
N LEU A 193 -11.14 -8.08 -6.25
CA LEU A 193 -9.74 -7.79 -6.55
C LEU A 193 -9.15 -6.79 -5.54
N THR A 194 -9.92 -5.78 -5.17
CA THR A 194 -9.53 -4.77 -4.19
C THR A 194 -9.39 -5.39 -2.80
N THR A 195 -10.35 -6.22 -2.41
CA THR A 195 -10.33 -6.92 -1.12
C THR A 195 -9.16 -7.88 -1.02
N GLY A 196 -8.90 -8.69 -2.05
CA GLY A 196 -7.76 -9.59 -2.09
C GLY A 196 -6.41 -8.87 -1.99
N ARG A 197 -6.29 -7.72 -2.66
CA ARG A 197 -5.09 -6.86 -2.53
C ARG A 197 -4.92 -6.33 -1.11
N ASN A 198 -6.02 -5.91 -0.47
CA ASN A 198 -5.99 -5.41 0.90
C ASN A 198 -5.60 -6.50 1.89
N VAL A 199 -6.15 -7.70 1.76
CA VAL A 199 -5.78 -8.86 2.58
C VAL A 199 -4.30 -9.23 2.36
N LYS A 200 -3.82 -9.28 1.12
CA LYS A 200 -2.40 -9.49 0.82
C LYS A 200 -1.52 -8.46 1.53
N ARG A 201 -1.87 -7.16 1.43
CA ARG A 201 -1.13 -6.08 2.09
C ARG A 201 -1.10 -6.26 3.60
N MET A 202 -2.23 -6.61 4.22
CA MET A 202 -2.32 -6.88 5.65
C MET A 202 -1.41 -8.04 6.04
N ILE A 203 -1.41 -9.14 5.29
CA ILE A 203 -0.51 -10.28 5.49
C ILE A 203 0.95 -9.82 5.43
N CYS A 204 1.34 -9.05 4.40
CA CYS A 204 2.69 -8.50 4.29
C CYS A 204 3.06 -7.66 5.52
N THR A 205 2.16 -6.79 5.98
CA THR A 205 2.39 -5.90 7.12
C THR A 205 2.57 -6.67 8.42
N GLU A 206 1.73 -7.67 8.69
CA GLU A 206 1.83 -8.49 9.89
C GLU A 206 3.16 -9.27 9.91
N PHE A 207 3.57 -9.85 8.79
CA PHE A 207 4.85 -10.55 8.72
C PHE A 207 6.06 -9.61 8.77
N SER A 208 6.03 -8.44 8.15
CA SER A 208 7.14 -7.47 8.18
C SER A 208 7.45 -6.97 9.58
N SER A 209 6.47 -7.00 10.48
CA SER A 209 6.70 -6.64 11.89
C SER A 209 7.50 -7.69 12.66
N TYR A 210 7.56 -8.92 12.13
CA TYR A 210 8.15 -10.08 12.80
C TYR A 210 9.35 -10.67 12.05
N ILE A 211 9.21 -10.90 10.73
CA ILE A 211 10.26 -11.45 9.87
C ILE A 211 11.03 -10.29 9.25
N LYS A 212 12.34 -10.22 9.50
CA LYS A 212 13.21 -9.13 9.04
C LYS A 212 13.57 -9.18 7.56
N GLN A 213 13.19 -10.24 6.86
CA GLN A 213 13.44 -10.42 5.43
C GLN A 213 12.14 -10.31 4.64
N ASP A 214 12.24 -9.93 3.37
CA ASP A 214 11.10 -9.95 2.47
C ASP A 214 10.61 -11.38 2.25
N ILE A 215 9.31 -11.59 2.43
CA ILE A 215 8.65 -12.88 2.18
C ILE A 215 8.03 -12.88 0.79
N LEU A 216 8.12 -14.02 0.11
CA LEU A 216 7.43 -14.21 -1.16
C LEU A 216 5.95 -14.49 -0.90
N ILE A 217 5.07 -13.69 -1.51
CA ILE A 217 3.63 -13.83 -1.41
C ILE A 217 3.03 -13.93 -2.81
N LEU A 218 2.26 -14.97 -3.05
CA LEU A 218 1.62 -15.24 -4.33
C LEU A 218 0.09 -15.29 -4.16
N PRO A 219 -0.65 -14.31 -4.69
CA PRO A 219 -2.10 -14.42 -4.78
C PRO A 219 -2.50 -15.50 -5.80
N GLN A 220 -3.48 -16.32 -5.42
CA GLN A 220 -4.13 -17.32 -6.28
C GLN A 220 -5.65 -17.16 -6.24
N ALA A 221 -6.35 -17.83 -7.17
CA ALA A 221 -7.81 -17.86 -7.14
C ALA A 221 -8.31 -18.51 -5.84
N GLY A 222 -8.86 -17.71 -4.93
CA GLY A 222 -9.41 -18.18 -3.66
C GLY A 222 -8.43 -18.34 -2.50
N SER A 223 -7.14 -18.05 -2.69
CA SER A 223 -6.15 -18.11 -1.61
C SER A 223 -4.97 -17.15 -1.83
N ILE A 224 -4.18 -16.98 -0.78
CA ILE A 224 -2.89 -16.28 -0.83
C ILE A 224 -1.85 -17.23 -0.25
N LEU A 225 -0.79 -17.49 -1.00
CA LEU A 225 0.33 -18.29 -0.55
C LEU A 225 1.46 -17.40 -0.03
N ALA A 226 2.09 -17.81 1.06
CA ALA A 226 3.29 -17.18 1.59
C ALA A 226 4.40 -18.20 1.78
N LEU A 227 5.61 -17.89 1.31
CA LEU A 227 6.80 -18.69 1.52
C LEU A 227 7.52 -18.18 2.76
N LEU A 228 7.55 -18.98 3.80
CA LEU A 228 8.06 -18.60 5.12
C LEU A 228 9.27 -19.47 5.49
N PRO A 229 10.30 -18.89 6.17
CA PRO A 229 11.43 -19.67 6.65
C PRO A 229 11.01 -20.76 7.64
N ASP A 230 11.52 -21.96 7.48
CA ASP A 230 11.18 -23.14 8.31
C ASP A 230 11.53 -22.94 9.79
N ARG A 231 12.58 -22.16 10.08
CA ARG A 231 12.97 -21.77 11.44
C ARG A 231 11.85 -21.05 12.23
N GLU A 232 10.89 -20.47 11.52
CA GLU A 232 9.75 -19.76 12.11
C GLU A 232 8.55 -20.71 12.37
N ALA A 233 8.54 -21.92 11.79
CA ALA A 233 7.40 -22.84 11.86
C ALA A 233 7.10 -23.33 13.30
N GLU A 234 8.13 -23.47 14.13
CA GLU A 234 8.00 -23.91 15.52
C GLU A 234 7.81 -22.76 16.51
N ASP A 235 7.99 -21.50 16.05
CA ASP A 235 7.87 -20.34 16.91
C ASP A 235 6.40 -20.09 17.29
N SER A 236 6.13 -19.96 18.60
CA SER A 236 4.80 -19.64 19.11
C SER A 236 4.26 -18.32 18.54
N ASN A 237 5.16 -17.36 18.22
CA ASN A 237 4.78 -16.06 17.69
C ASN A 237 4.17 -16.13 16.29
N ILE A 238 4.58 -17.10 15.44
CA ILE A 238 3.97 -17.25 14.11
C ILE A 238 2.50 -17.64 14.20
N LYS A 239 2.14 -18.46 15.19
CA LYS A 239 0.74 -18.83 15.44
C LYS A 239 -0.08 -17.60 15.89
N GLU A 240 0.51 -16.71 16.67
CA GLU A 240 -0.13 -15.47 17.06
C GLU A 240 -0.31 -14.51 15.87
N ILE A 241 0.66 -14.46 14.95
CA ILE A 241 0.54 -13.69 13.70
C ILE A 241 -0.60 -14.26 12.85
N PHE A 242 -0.65 -15.57 12.66
CA PHE A 242 -1.73 -16.21 11.93
C PHE A 242 -3.09 -15.91 12.56
N ALA A 243 -3.21 -16.01 13.88
CA ALA A 243 -4.44 -15.68 14.59
C ALA A 243 -4.85 -14.21 14.40
N ARG A 244 -3.88 -13.28 14.45
CA ARG A 244 -4.14 -11.85 14.18
C ARG A 244 -4.60 -11.59 12.75
N ILE A 245 -3.96 -12.25 11.76
CA ILE A 245 -4.35 -12.13 10.36
C ILE A 245 -5.79 -12.58 10.16
N VAL A 246 -6.17 -13.74 10.70
CA VAL A 246 -7.53 -14.26 10.62
C VAL A 246 -8.54 -13.30 11.26
N ASP A 247 -8.27 -12.86 12.50
CA ASP A 247 -9.15 -11.98 13.26
C ASP A 247 -9.29 -10.59 12.59
N ARG A 248 -8.20 -10.01 12.08
CA ARG A 248 -8.24 -8.74 11.35
C ARG A 248 -9.02 -8.85 10.05
N THR A 249 -8.80 -9.92 9.27
CA THR A 249 -9.51 -10.14 8.01
C THR A 249 -11.01 -10.25 8.25
N GLN A 250 -11.41 -10.96 9.28
CA GLN A 250 -12.82 -11.06 9.65
C GLN A 250 -13.41 -9.72 10.09
N ARG A 251 -12.68 -8.94 10.91
CA ARG A 251 -13.17 -7.65 11.43
C ARG A 251 -13.20 -6.53 10.37
N GLU A 252 -12.16 -6.44 9.55
CA GLU A 252 -11.98 -5.32 8.61
C GLU A 252 -12.72 -5.56 7.28
N TYR A 253 -12.81 -6.83 6.84
CA TYR A 253 -13.36 -7.19 5.53
C TYR A 253 -14.55 -8.13 5.59
N GLY A 254 -14.91 -8.66 6.76
CA GLY A 254 -16.01 -9.64 6.91
C GLY A 254 -15.70 -11.00 6.28
N ILE A 255 -14.42 -11.31 6.02
CA ILE A 255 -13.98 -12.53 5.33
C ILE A 255 -13.39 -13.51 6.32
N GLU A 256 -13.86 -14.75 6.29
CA GLU A 256 -13.27 -15.86 7.02
C GLU A 256 -12.06 -16.41 6.25
N LEU A 257 -10.88 -16.45 6.89
CA LEU A 257 -9.67 -17.10 6.39
C LEU A 257 -9.43 -18.42 7.12
N ARG A 258 -8.98 -19.43 6.36
CA ARG A 258 -8.41 -20.68 6.87
C ARG A 258 -6.95 -20.75 6.48
N ILE A 259 -6.11 -21.16 7.43
CA ILE A 259 -4.67 -21.25 7.20
C ILE A 259 -4.27 -22.72 7.25
N GLY A 260 -3.59 -23.17 6.22
CA GLY A 260 -3.03 -24.52 6.06
C GLY A 260 -1.54 -24.52 5.83
#